data_ac4219fd9495caf91fe346e744562693
#
_entry.id   ac4219fd9495caf91fe346e744562693
#
_cell.length_a   1.000
_cell.length_b   1.000
_cell.length_c   1.000
_cell.angle_alpha   90.00
_cell.angle_beta   90.00
_cell.angle_gamma   90.00
#
_symmetry.space_group_name_H-M   'P 1'
#
loop_
_entity.id
_entity.type
_entity.pdbx_description
1 polymer ?
#
loop_
_entity_poly.entity_id
_entity_poly.type
_entity_poly.pdbx_seq_one_letter_code
_entity_poly.pdbx_strand_id
1 'polypeptide(L)'
;MNEAGNITWDVVDVEAAPAMQLCDEGLAMVIDPDTMLAAAPDGTPASEDFGDMLVSECFIPQIVYSTTFGYRTDLVGDTAPTSVCDVFDTAAYPGKRSLFSVPINTMEWALLCDGVAKSDIYDTLETEEGQDRALAKLDTIKDDVIWVSAGSDTPQLLADGEVIRGASYTGRLFSLIEEQKQPVAMIWD
;
A
#
# COMPACT_ATOMS: atom_id res chain seq x y z
N MET A 1 19.43 12.58 5.28
CA MET A 1 19.26 13.94 5.84
C MET A 1 19.83 14.05 7.25
N ASN A 2 19.52 13.10 8.12
CA ASN A 2 19.97 13.16 9.53
C ASN A 2 21.48 12.94 9.69
N GLU A 3 22.10 12.11 8.89
CA GLU A 3 23.56 11.88 8.89
C GLU A 3 24.36 13.16 8.59
N ALA A 4 23.77 14.12 7.89
CA ALA A 4 24.38 15.40 7.57
C ALA A 4 24.17 16.47 8.66
N GLY A 5 23.42 16.18 9.74
CA GLY A 5 23.08 17.12 10.79
C GLY A 5 22.25 18.34 10.32
N ASN A 6 21.62 18.22 9.14
CA ASN A 6 20.83 19.30 8.55
C ASN A 6 19.37 18.84 8.44
N ILE A 7 18.57 19.19 9.44
CA ILE A 7 17.12 18.93 9.45
C ILE A 7 16.44 20.07 8.69
N THR A 8 15.75 19.75 7.61
CA THR A 8 15.06 20.73 6.76
C THR A 8 13.55 20.53 6.73
N TRP A 9 13.04 19.50 7.40
CA TRP A 9 11.61 19.18 7.49
C TRP A 9 11.16 19.27 8.95
N ASP A 10 10.10 20.01 9.19
CA ASP A 10 9.49 20.17 10.51
C ASP A 10 8.41 19.12 10.75
N VAL A 11 7.70 18.73 9.68
CA VAL A 11 6.61 17.72 9.71
C VAL A 11 6.72 16.86 8.46
N VAL A 12 6.47 15.57 8.61
CA VAL A 12 6.45 14.61 7.52
C VAL A 12 5.22 13.71 7.64
N ASP A 13 4.58 13.44 6.52
CA ASP A 13 3.51 12.46 6.38
C ASP A 13 4.11 11.15 5.85
N VAL A 14 3.97 10.08 6.62
CA VAL A 14 4.55 8.77 6.32
C VAL A 14 3.60 7.65 6.75
N GLU A 15 3.80 6.47 6.19
CA GLU A 15 3.10 5.26 6.64
C GLU A 15 3.58 4.81 8.02
N ALA A 16 2.81 3.97 8.72
CA ALA A 16 3.07 3.57 10.09
C ALA A 16 4.45 2.93 10.30
N ALA A 17 4.90 2.06 9.39
CA ALA A 17 6.20 1.38 9.54
C ALA A 17 7.40 2.35 9.48
N PRO A 18 7.53 3.25 8.49
CA PRO A 18 8.53 4.33 8.51
C PRO A 18 8.38 5.27 9.71
N ALA A 19 7.16 5.57 10.17
CA ALA A 19 6.94 6.41 11.34
C ALA A 19 7.51 5.77 12.61
N MET A 20 7.25 4.47 12.82
CA MET A 20 7.83 3.72 13.94
C MET A 20 9.36 3.71 13.88
N GLN A 21 9.93 3.46 12.70
CA GLN A 21 11.38 3.49 12.52
C GLN A 21 11.97 4.86 12.89
N LEU A 22 11.36 5.96 12.45
CA LEU A 22 11.80 7.30 12.80
C LEU A 22 11.75 7.55 14.31
N CYS A 23 10.76 6.98 15.00
CA CYS A 23 10.65 7.04 16.46
C CYS A 23 11.77 6.24 17.14
N ASP A 24 11.97 5.00 16.74
CA ASP A 24 12.97 4.08 17.32
C ASP A 24 14.41 4.59 17.14
N GLU A 25 14.67 5.27 16.02
CA GLU A 25 15.97 5.90 15.73
C GLU A 25 16.13 7.25 16.42
N GLY A 26 15.12 7.75 17.14
CA GLY A 26 15.14 9.06 17.82
C GLY A 26 15.16 10.25 16.86
N LEU A 27 14.64 10.09 15.66
CA LEU A 27 14.59 11.12 14.61
C LEU A 27 13.28 11.92 14.63
N ALA A 28 12.24 11.39 15.26
CA ALA A 28 10.98 12.05 15.51
C ALA A 28 10.87 12.47 16.98
N MET A 29 10.19 13.59 17.24
CA MET A 29 9.92 14.02 18.60
C MET A 29 8.75 13.24 19.20
N VAL A 30 8.78 13.03 20.51
CA VAL A 30 7.65 12.50 21.27
C VAL A 30 6.51 13.53 21.26
N ILE A 31 5.30 13.06 21.00
CA ILE A 31 4.08 13.87 20.93
C ILE A 31 3.16 13.45 22.09
N ASP A 32 2.84 14.40 22.96
CA ASP A 32 1.74 14.23 23.91
C ASP A 32 0.44 14.70 23.24
N PRO A 33 -0.46 13.77 22.83
CA PRO A 33 -1.64 14.12 22.06
C PRO A 33 -2.57 15.10 22.82
N ASP A 34 -2.67 14.99 24.15
CA ASP A 34 -3.63 15.79 24.91
C ASP A 34 -3.16 17.23 25.16
N THR A 35 -1.85 17.48 25.07
CA THR A 35 -1.29 18.84 25.23
C THR A 35 -0.93 19.49 23.90
N MET A 36 -0.69 18.71 22.85
CA MET A 36 -0.22 19.21 21.54
C MET A 36 -1.33 19.24 20.48
N LEU A 37 -2.41 18.52 20.68
CA LEU A 37 -3.55 18.48 19.75
C LEU A 37 -4.81 19.07 20.39
N ALA A 38 -5.74 19.49 19.55
CA ALA A 38 -7.07 19.88 20.01
C ALA A 38 -7.88 18.63 20.40
N ALA A 39 -8.71 18.76 21.43
CA ALA A 39 -9.70 17.75 21.74
C ALA A 39 -10.71 17.61 20.59
N ALA A 40 -11.39 16.46 20.52
CA ALA A 40 -12.49 16.22 19.59
C ALA A 40 -13.61 17.27 19.76
N PRO A 41 -14.50 17.47 18.76
CA PRO A 41 -15.56 18.47 18.84
C PRO A 41 -16.53 18.32 20.03
N ASP A 42 -16.66 17.11 20.58
CA ASP A 42 -17.48 16.82 21.78
C ASP A 42 -16.71 17.01 23.08
N GLY A 43 -15.42 17.36 23.04
CA GLY A 43 -14.54 17.59 24.18
C GLY A 43 -13.74 16.37 24.60
N THR A 44 -13.85 15.23 23.90
CA THR A 44 -13.05 14.02 24.18
C THR A 44 -11.56 14.35 23.97
N PRO A 45 -10.67 14.01 24.93
CA PRO A 45 -9.22 14.19 24.77
C PRO A 45 -8.69 13.45 23.54
N ALA A 46 -7.66 13.99 22.89
CA ALA A 46 -7.12 13.40 21.68
C ALA A 46 -6.59 11.97 21.88
N SER A 47 -5.99 11.68 23.05
CA SER A 47 -5.54 10.33 23.40
C SER A 47 -6.67 9.31 23.43
N GLU A 48 -7.86 9.71 23.91
CA GLU A 48 -9.04 8.85 23.98
C GLU A 48 -9.73 8.75 22.61
N ASP A 49 -9.81 9.84 21.84
CA ASP A 49 -10.43 9.89 20.52
C ASP A 49 -9.68 9.02 19.51
N PHE A 50 -8.35 9.09 19.48
CA PHE A 50 -7.53 8.21 18.64
C PHE A 50 -7.45 6.77 19.16
N GLY A 51 -7.47 6.55 20.49
CA GLY A 51 -7.47 5.25 21.14
C GLY A 51 -6.37 4.31 20.61
N ASP A 52 -6.76 3.10 20.23
CA ASP A 52 -5.82 2.05 19.72
C ASP A 52 -5.10 2.40 18.41
N MET A 53 -5.47 3.49 17.75
CA MET A 53 -4.75 3.98 16.57
C MET A 53 -3.43 4.69 16.93
N LEU A 54 -3.24 5.07 18.20
CA LEU A 54 -1.97 5.62 18.69
C LEU A 54 -0.98 4.48 18.98
N VAL A 55 -0.39 3.93 17.93
CA VAL A 55 0.54 2.80 18.01
C VAL A 55 1.99 3.21 18.33
N SER A 56 2.28 4.50 18.44
CA SER A 56 3.59 5.06 18.79
C SER A 56 3.43 6.42 19.48
N GLU A 57 4.42 6.79 20.29
CA GLU A 57 4.47 8.10 20.95
C GLU A 57 5.02 9.23 20.07
N CYS A 58 5.45 8.96 18.85
CA CYS A 58 6.10 9.94 17.99
C CYS A 58 5.27 10.35 16.76
N PHE A 59 4.11 9.77 16.54
CA PHE A 59 3.27 10.16 15.42
C PHE A 59 1.78 10.04 15.74
N ILE A 60 0.99 10.80 14.99
CA ILE A 60 -0.46 10.86 15.11
C ILE A 60 -1.06 10.34 13.80
N PRO A 61 -1.98 9.36 13.85
CA PRO A 61 -2.68 8.89 12.67
C PRO A 61 -3.61 9.97 12.11
N GLN A 62 -3.60 10.16 10.79
CA GLN A 62 -4.46 11.17 10.16
C GLN A 62 -5.37 10.60 9.09
N ILE A 63 -5.08 9.40 8.55
CA ILE A 63 -5.87 8.79 7.49
C ILE A 63 -5.92 7.28 7.67
N VAL A 64 -7.05 6.69 7.35
CA VAL A 64 -7.23 5.25 7.19
C VAL A 64 -7.35 4.95 5.69
N TYR A 65 -6.56 4.03 5.20
CA TYR A 65 -6.57 3.61 3.79
C TYR A 65 -6.42 2.09 3.68
N SER A 66 -6.67 1.58 2.51
CA SER A 66 -6.31 0.22 2.12
C SER A 66 -5.63 0.21 0.76
N THR A 67 -4.92 -0.88 0.49
CA THR A 67 -4.27 -1.12 -0.79
C THR A 67 -4.97 -2.27 -1.49
N THR A 68 -5.30 -2.09 -2.77
CA THR A 68 -5.92 -3.10 -3.61
C THR A 68 -5.45 -2.95 -5.05
N PHE A 69 -6.03 -3.71 -5.97
CA PHE A 69 -5.79 -3.59 -7.39
C PHE A 69 -6.92 -2.83 -8.08
N GLY A 70 -6.53 -1.81 -8.88
CA GLY A 70 -7.37 -1.26 -9.92
C GLY A 70 -7.16 -2.00 -11.23
N TYR A 71 -8.19 -2.09 -12.06
CA TYR A 71 -8.09 -2.66 -13.42
C TYR A 71 -8.89 -1.86 -14.43
N ARG A 72 -8.42 -1.85 -15.67
CA ARG A 72 -9.10 -1.22 -16.81
C ARG A 72 -10.26 -2.09 -17.28
N THR A 73 -11.48 -1.60 -17.11
CA THR A 73 -12.70 -2.32 -17.49
C THR A 73 -12.86 -2.50 -18.99
N ASP A 74 -12.20 -1.66 -19.78
CA ASP A 74 -12.21 -1.70 -21.24
C ASP A 74 -11.05 -2.50 -21.86
N LEU A 75 -10.08 -2.94 -21.04
CA LEU A 75 -8.90 -3.68 -21.53
C LEU A 75 -8.79 -5.11 -20.99
N VAL A 76 -9.51 -5.47 -19.92
CA VAL A 76 -9.39 -6.81 -19.30
C VAL A 76 -10.12 -7.92 -20.07
N GLY A 77 -10.80 -7.60 -21.18
CA GLY A 77 -11.60 -8.58 -21.94
C GLY A 77 -12.98 -8.83 -21.34
N ASP A 78 -13.57 -9.99 -21.65
CA ASP A 78 -14.97 -10.30 -21.30
C ASP A 78 -15.17 -10.70 -19.83
N THR A 79 -14.10 -11.05 -19.13
CA THR A 79 -14.16 -11.51 -17.73
C THR A 79 -13.38 -10.57 -16.84
N ALA A 80 -14.07 -9.87 -15.95
CA ALA A 80 -13.44 -9.02 -14.96
C ALA A 80 -12.66 -9.84 -13.92
N PRO A 81 -11.48 -9.37 -13.47
CA PRO A 81 -10.77 -9.99 -12.35
C PRO A 81 -11.60 -9.84 -11.06
N THR A 82 -11.59 -10.86 -10.23
CA THR A 82 -12.38 -10.93 -8.99
C THR A 82 -11.52 -11.11 -7.74
N SER A 83 -10.26 -11.50 -7.92
CA SER A 83 -9.30 -11.71 -6.84
C SER A 83 -8.01 -10.94 -7.09
N VAL A 84 -7.35 -10.51 -6.02
CA VAL A 84 -5.99 -9.94 -6.11
C VAL A 84 -5.02 -10.95 -6.74
N CYS A 85 -5.29 -12.26 -6.62
CA CYS A 85 -4.46 -13.29 -7.22
C CYS A 85 -4.56 -13.37 -8.74
N ASP A 86 -5.59 -12.80 -9.34
CA ASP A 86 -5.71 -12.70 -10.80
C ASP A 86 -4.57 -11.88 -11.42
N VAL A 87 -3.83 -11.10 -10.60
CA VAL A 87 -2.63 -10.37 -11.05
C VAL A 87 -1.52 -11.31 -11.53
N PHE A 88 -1.48 -12.54 -11.01
CA PHE A 88 -0.50 -13.56 -11.37
C PHE A 88 -0.94 -14.42 -12.57
N ASP A 89 -2.20 -14.35 -12.98
CA ASP A 89 -2.69 -15.06 -14.17
C ASP A 89 -2.48 -14.22 -15.43
N THR A 90 -1.30 -14.37 -16.03
CA THR A 90 -0.95 -13.67 -17.28
C THR A 90 -1.61 -14.28 -18.52
N ALA A 91 -2.11 -15.50 -18.41
CA ALA A 91 -2.79 -16.19 -19.50
C ALA A 91 -4.26 -15.75 -19.63
N ALA A 92 -5.01 -15.73 -18.51
CA ALA A 92 -6.38 -15.23 -18.49
C ALA A 92 -6.44 -13.72 -18.73
N TYR A 93 -5.42 -13.00 -18.24
CA TYR A 93 -5.37 -11.54 -18.30
C TYR A 93 -4.04 -11.07 -18.89
N PRO A 94 -3.85 -11.12 -20.19
CA PRO A 94 -2.63 -10.69 -20.87
C PRO A 94 -2.47 -9.17 -20.79
N GLY A 95 -1.22 -8.69 -20.70
CA GLY A 95 -0.86 -7.28 -20.66
C GLY A 95 -0.05 -6.91 -19.43
N LYS A 96 0.40 -5.68 -19.35
CA LYS A 96 1.23 -5.19 -18.24
C LYS A 96 0.42 -4.96 -16.98
N ARG A 97 1.08 -5.13 -15.85
CA ARG A 97 0.57 -4.80 -14.51
C ARG A 97 1.58 -3.95 -13.77
N SER A 98 1.14 -3.17 -12.78
CA SER A 98 2.05 -2.45 -11.89
C SER A 98 1.98 -3.00 -10.46
N LEU A 99 3.15 -3.13 -9.85
CA LEU A 99 3.33 -3.48 -8.45
C LEU A 99 4.30 -2.50 -7.79
N PHE A 100 4.18 -2.32 -6.48
CA PHE A 100 5.15 -1.54 -5.73
C PHE A 100 6.51 -2.25 -5.69
N SER A 101 7.58 -1.47 -5.83
CA SER A 101 8.97 -1.92 -5.74
C SER A 101 9.47 -2.06 -4.28
N VAL A 102 8.53 -2.25 -3.35
CA VAL A 102 8.78 -2.47 -1.92
C VAL A 102 8.15 -3.79 -1.48
N PRO A 103 8.68 -4.44 -0.43
CA PRO A 103 8.15 -5.71 0.07
C PRO A 103 6.69 -5.62 0.51
N ILE A 104 6.32 -4.54 1.21
CA ILE A 104 4.98 -4.32 1.79
C ILE A 104 3.90 -4.49 0.73
N ASN A 105 2.89 -5.27 1.04
CA ASN A 105 1.81 -5.74 0.19
C ASN A 105 2.26 -6.67 -0.95
N THR A 106 3.41 -6.41 -1.58
CA THR A 106 3.88 -7.16 -2.75
C THR A 106 4.25 -8.60 -2.39
N MET A 107 4.97 -8.82 -1.28
CA MET A 107 5.36 -10.16 -0.83
C MET A 107 4.18 -10.90 -0.19
N GLU A 108 3.32 -10.20 0.54
CA GLU A 108 2.11 -10.78 1.11
C GLU A 108 1.17 -11.31 0.03
N TRP A 109 0.93 -10.55 -1.03
CA TRP A 109 0.13 -11.01 -2.17
C TRP A 109 0.79 -12.19 -2.90
N ALA A 110 2.11 -12.17 -3.05
CA ALA A 110 2.82 -13.27 -3.67
C ALA A 110 2.61 -14.58 -2.90
N LEU A 111 2.77 -14.58 -1.57
CA LEU A 111 2.54 -15.75 -0.73
C LEU A 111 1.08 -16.18 -0.70
N LEU A 112 0.15 -15.22 -0.55
CA LEU A 112 -1.28 -15.49 -0.59
C LEU A 112 -1.66 -16.21 -1.89
N CYS A 113 -1.18 -15.70 -3.00
CA CYS A 113 -1.48 -16.23 -4.33
C CYS A 113 -0.63 -17.47 -4.70
N ASP A 114 0.31 -17.84 -3.86
CA ASP A 114 1.01 -19.11 -3.89
C ASP A 114 0.43 -20.14 -2.92
N GLY A 115 -0.71 -19.82 -2.29
CA GLY A 115 -1.49 -20.73 -1.46
C GLY A 115 -1.12 -20.75 0.02
N VAL A 116 -0.37 -19.78 0.51
CA VAL A 116 -0.14 -19.59 1.95
C VAL A 116 -1.42 -19.02 2.57
N ALA A 117 -1.88 -19.59 3.69
CA ALA A 117 -3.05 -19.07 4.40
C ALA A 117 -2.79 -17.65 4.93
N LYS A 118 -3.83 -16.80 4.94
CA LYS A 118 -3.72 -15.40 5.43
C LYS A 118 -3.10 -15.32 6.84
N SER A 119 -3.42 -16.27 7.73
CA SER A 119 -2.87 -16.35 9.09
C SER A 119 -1.36 -16.61 9.15
N ASP A 120 -0.81 -17.25 8.12
CA ASP A 120 0.55 -17.80 8.15
C ASP A 120 1.54 -16.96 7.32
N ILE A 121 1.04 -15.88 6.68
CA ILE A 121 1.85 -15.07 5.76
C ILE A 121 3.05 -14.45 6.49
N TYR A 122 2.85 -13.82 7.63
CA TYR A 122 3.94 -13.14 8.35
C TYR A 122 4.92 -14.13 8.97
N ASP A 123 4.45 -15.23 9.57
CA ASP A 123 5.32 -16.29 10.06
C ASP A 123 6.18 -16.88 8.91
N THR A 124 5.60 -16.99 7.71
CA THR A 124 6.33 -17.43 6.51
C THR A 124 7.38 -16.38 6.11
N LEU A 125 7.03 -15.08 6.09
CA LEU A 125 7.94 -14.00 5.71
C LEU A 125 9.09 -13.78 6.69
N GLU A 126 8.99 -14.25 7.94
CA GLU A 126 10.09 -14.21 8.91
C GLU A 126 11.24 -15.15 8.53
N THR A 127 11.01 -16.12 7.63
CA THR A 127 12.00 -17.10 7.21
C THR A 127 12.59 -16.77 5.83
N GLU A 128 13.88 -17.06 5.61
CA GLU A 128 14.55 -16.94 4.31
C GLU A 128 13.83 -17.77 3.23
N GLU A 129 13.41 -18.99 3.57
CA GLU A 129 12.67 -19.87 2.65
C GLU A 129 11.33 -19.24 2.21
N GLY A 130 10.61 -18.61 3.14
CA GLY A 130 9.36 -17.92 2.83
C GLY A 130 9.56 -16.67 1.97
N GLN A 131 10.62 -15.91 2.22
CA GLN A 131 10.98 -14.76 1.39
C GLN A 131 11.36 -15.22 -0.03
N ASP A 132 12.17 -16.26 -0.16
CA ASP A 132 12.54 -16.86 -1.45
C ASP A 132 11.30 -17.37 -2.20
N ARG A 133 10.35 -17.97 -1.50
CA ARG A 133 9.07 -18.43 -2.06
C ARG A 133 8.26 -17.28 -2.62
N ALA A 134 8.16 -16.17 -1.89
CA ALA A 134 7.47 -14.96 -2.36
C ALA A 134 8.14 -14.39 -3.62
N LEU A 135 9.47 -14.28 -3.60
CA LEU A 135 10.25 -13.82 -4.75
C LEU A 135 10.10 -14.73 -5.97
N ALA A 136 10.13 -16.05 -5.77
CA ALA A 136 9.90 -17.02 -6.84
C ALA A 136 8.50 -16.87 -7.47
N LYS A 137 7.48 -16.56 -6.66
CA LYS A 137 6.14 -16.26 -7.17
C LYS A 137 6.12 -14.97 -8.00
N LEU A 138 6.76 -13.92 -7.55
CA LEU A 138 6.90 -12.66 -8.28
C LEU A 138 7.66 -12.85 -9.59
N ASP A 139 8.68 -13.70 -9.61
CA ASP A 139 9.45 -14.03 -10.80
C ASP A 139 8.59 -14.62 -11.93
N THR A 140 7.46 -15.26 -11.60
CA THR A 140 6.54 -15.81 -12.63
C THR A 140 5.91 -14.75 -13.51
N ILE A 141 5.89 -13.50 -13.07
CA ILE A 141 5.24 -12.38 -13.78
C ILE A 141 6.17 -11.19 -14.05
N LYS A 142 7.44 -11.25 -13.62
CA LYS A 142 8.35 -10.10 -13.61
C LYS A 142 8.50 -9.38 -14.95
N ASP A 143 8.45 -10.12 -16.06
CA ASP A 143 8.58 -9.56 -17.40
C ASP A 143 7.36 -8.74 -17.83
N ASP A 144 6.23 -8.92 -17.14
CA ASP A 144 4.99 -8.20 -17.36
C ASP A 144 4.72 -7.12 -16.31
N VAL A 145 5.61 -6.92 -15.34
CA VAL A 145 5.46 -5.94 -14.26
C VAL A 145 6.20 -4.64 -14.59
N ILE A 146 5.50 -3.52 -14.39
CA ILE A 146 6.08 -2.19 -14.24
C ILE A 146 6.19 -1.94 -12.74
N TRP A 147 7.41 -1.89 -12.23
CA TRP A 147 7.69 -1.61 -10.83
C TRP A 147 7.59 -0.12 -10.55
N VAL A 148 6.76 0.25 -9.57
CA VAL A 148 6.49 1.65 -9.21
C VAL A 148 6.97 1.94 -7.79
N SER A 149 7.35 3.19 -7.53
CA SER A 149 7.83 3.64 -6.22
C SER A 149 6.96 4.72 -5.59
N ALA A 150 6.18 5.44 -6.39
CA ALA A 150 5.27 6.46 -5.87
C ALA A 150 3.81 6.01 -5.98
N GLY A 151 3.00 6.37 -4.99
CA GLY A 151 1.57 6.05 -4.99
C GLY A 151 0.77 6.69 -6.13
N SER A 152 1.33 7.68 -6.83
CA SER A 152 0.75 8.34 -8.01
C SER A 152 0.99 7.56 -9.31
N ASP A 153 1.97 6.67 -9.36
CA ASP A 153 2.41 6.06 -10.61
C ASP A 153 1.36 5.11 -11.18
N THR A 154 0.84 4.18 -10.38
CA THR A 154 -0.18 3.22 -10.83
C THR A 154 -1.45 3.88 -11.36
N PRO A 155 -2.07 4.87 -10.68
CA PRO A 155 -3.21 5.59 -11.23
C PRO A 155 -2.92 6.22 -12.60
N GLN A 156 -1.73 6.79 -12.79
CA GLN A 156 -1.35 7.37 -14.08
C GLN A 156 -1.19 6.30 -15.16
N LEU A 157 -0.50 5.19 -14.86
CA LEU A 157 -0.33 4.07 -15.79
C LEU A 157 -1.67 3.44 -16.20
N LEU A 158 -2.63 3.37 -15.27
CA LEU A 158 -4.00 2.93 -15.56
C LEU A 158 -4.73 3.95 -16.44
N ALA A 159 -4.64 5.25 -16.15
CA ALA A 159 -5.27 6.29 -16.96
C ALA A 159 -4.76 6.26 -18.40
N ASP A 160 -3.46 6.12 -18.58
CA ASP A 160 -2.80 6.09 -19.90
C ASP A 160 -2.99 4.74 -20.63
N GLY A 161 -3.50 3.70 -19.93
CA GLY A 161 -3.66 2.35 -20.49
C GLY A 161 -2.34 1.60 -20.70
N GLU A 162 -1.27 2.02 -20.05
CA GLU A 162 0.03 1.34 -20.09
C GLU A 162 0.01 0.04 -19.28
N VAL A 163 -0.84 -0.04 -18.26
CA VAL A 163 -1.13 -1.26 -17.53
C VAL A 163 -2.62 -1.56 -17.57
N ILE A 164 -2.96 -2.85 -17.60
CA ILE A 164 -4.36 -3.29 -17.54
C ILE A 164 -4.85 -3.40 -16.10
N ARG A 165 -3.94 -3.52 -15.13
CA ARG A 165 -4.21 -3.55 -13.69
C ARG A 165 -2.99 -3.14 -12.90
N GLY A 166 -3.20 -2.69 -11.67
CA GLY A 166 -2.09 -2.30 -10.82
C GLY A 166 -2.47 -2.08 -9.37
N ALA A 167 -1.50 -2.32 -8.49
CA ALA A 167 -1.62 -2.08 -7.07
C ALA A 167 -1.64 -0.58 -6.77
N SER A 168 -2.62 -0.14 -5.98
CA SER A 168 -2.71 1.27 -5.56
C SER A 168 -3.53 1.43 -4.28
N TYR A 169 -3.46 2.60 -3.70
CA TYR A 169 -4.29 3.01 -2.57
C TYR A 169 -5.73 3.27 -3.03
N THR A 170 -6.70 2.79 -2.23
CA THR A 170 -8.13 2.92 -2.55
C THR A 170 -8.57 4.35 -2.81
N GLY A 171 -8.08 5.34 -2.05
CA GLY A 171 -8.41 6.75 -2.28
C GLY A 171 -7.95 7.27 -3.64
N ARG A 172 -6.79 6.84 -4.12
CA ARG A 172 -6.28 7.22 -5.45
C ARG A 172 -7.06 6.56 -6.58
N LEU A 173 -7.44 5.29 -6.42
CA LEU A 173 -8.30 4.60 -7.38
C LEU A 173 -9.70 5.22 -7.39
N PHE A 174 -10.23 5.60 -6.22
CA PHE A 174 -11.51 6.30 -6.13
C PHE A 174 -11.48 7.63 -6.92
N SER A 175 -10.45 8.45 -6.72
CA SER A 175 -10.29 9.69 -7.50
C SER A 175 -10.20 9.43 -9.00
N LEU A 176 -9.46 8.38 -9.41
CA LEU A 176 -9.34 8.00 -10.81
C LEU A 176 -10.71 7.61 -11.43
N ILE A 177 -11.54 6.89 -10.67
CA ILE A 177 -12.85 6.40 -11.10
C ILE A 177 -13.88 7.53 -11.04
N GLU A 178 -14.01 8.18 -9.88
CA GLU A 178 -15.13 9.07 -9.62
C GLU A 178 -14.91 10.52 -10.06
N GLU A 179 -13.69 11.03 -9.96
CA GLU A 179 -13.37 12.40 -10.34
C GLU A 179 -12.90 12.50 -11.78
N GLN A 180 -11.96 11.63 -12.18
CA GLN A 180 -11.38 11.63 -13.52
C GLN A 180 -12.19 10.80 -14.53
N LYS A 181 -13.20 10.04 -14.07
CA LYS A 181 -14.11 9.23 -14.90
C LYS A 181 -13.38 8.25 -15.82
N GLN A 182 -12.25 7.72 -15.37
CA GLN A 182 -11.53 6.71 -16.10
C GLN A 182 -12.26 5.35 -16.04
N PRO A 183 -12.18 4.52 -17.10
CA PRO A 183 -12.79 3.20 -17.14
C PRO A 183 -11.99 2.19 -16.29
N VAL A 184 -11.98 2.41 -14.99
CA VAL A 184 -11.26 1.63 -14.00
C VAL A 184 -12.24 1.14 -12.94
N ALA A 185 -12.02 -0.07 -12.43
CA ALA A 185 -12.73 -0.60 -11.26
C ALA A 185 -11.72 -1.18 -10.27
N MET A 186 -12.15 -1.37 -9.02
CA MET A 186 -11.33 -1.96 -7.96
C MET A 186 -11.71 -3.42 -7.74
N ILE A 187 -10.73 -4.24 -7.34
CA ILE A 187 -10.96 -5.61 -6.87
C ILE A 187 -11.22 -5.55 -5.37
N TRP A 188 -12.28 -6.24 -4.93
CA TRP A 188 -12.69 -6.36 -3.53
C TRP A 188 -12.83 -7.86 -3.18
N ASP A 189 -11.80 -8.48 -2.55
CA ASP A 189 -11.81 -9.88 -2.10
C ASP A 189 -11.19 -10.08 -0.70
#